data_6f2e2028a218f718bd1dc1712f701137
#
_entry.id   6f2e2028a218f718bd1dc1712f701137
#
_cell.length_a   1.000
_cell.length_b   1.000
_cell.length_c   1.000
_cell.angle_alpha   90.00
_cell.angle_beta   90.00
_cell.angle_gamma   90.00
#
_symmetry.space_group_name_H-M   'P 1'
#
loop_
_entity.id
_entity.type
_entity.pdbx_description
1 polymer ?
#
loop_
_entity_poly.entity_id
_entity_poly.type
_entity_poly.pdbx_seq_one_letter_code
_entity_poly.pdbx_strand_id
1 'polypeptide(L)'
;MDLKNFDISAGETGVELTILDLDNKPTDIKIKVLSFHGKKGREVFMNAVKENKGAEQSTLEVMVGLTVGWSGISENGKELKFSPDEAKRIYETYPLIANQVERFAENARNFLKK
;
A
#
# COMPACT_ATOMS: atom_id res chain seq x y z
N MET A 1 10.89 28.77 -2.28
CA MET A 1 10.15 27.49 -2.04
C MET A 1 10.62 26.87 -0.73
N ASP A 2 9.69 26.64 0.19
CA ASP A 2 10.01 26.06 1.47
C ASP A 2 10.05 24.52 1.35
N LEU A 3 11.11 23.90 1.89
CA LEU A 3 11.26 22.43 1.84
C LEU A 3 10.13 21.70 2.57
N LYS A 4 9.43 22.37 3.49
CA LYS A 4 8.25 21.79 4.14
C LYS A 4 7.16 21.38 3.15
N ASN A 5 7.10 22.04 1.99
CA ASN A 5 6.16 21.67 0.94
C ASN A 5 6.45 20.32 0.30
N PHE A 6 7.63 19.75 0.58
CA PHE A 6 8.05 18.43 0.12
C PHE A 6 8.14 17.41 1.24
N ASP A 7 7.62 17.73 2.43
CA ASP A 7 7.71 16.83 3.59
C ASP A 7 6.69 15.69 3.46
N ILE A 8 7.19 14.53 3.06
CA ILE A 8 6.40 13.29 2.93
C ILE A 8 6.71 12.31 4.06
N SER A 9 7.19 12.82 5.21
CA SER A 9 7.58 11.95 6.34
C SER A 9 6.44 11.10 6.89
N ALA A 10 5.18 11.49 6.68
CA ALA A 10 4.04 10.66 7.04
C ALA A 10 4.08 9.28 6.34
N GLY A 11 4.74 9.20 5.19
CA GLY A 11 4.93 7.94 4.46
C GLY A 11 5.90 6.98 5.11
N GLU A 12 6.67 7.40 6.12
CA GLU A 12 7.58 6.51 6.85
C GLU A 12 6.84 5.67 7.90
N THR A 13 5.70 6.14 8.38
CA THR A 13 4.86 5.43 9.37
C THR A 13 3.58 4.89 8.76
N GLY A 14 3.16 5.44 7.64
CA GLY A 14 1.99 5.01 6.90
C GLY A 14 0.83 5.99 6.96
N VAL A 15 0.07 6.02 5.87
CA VAL A 15 -1.15 6.84 5.75
C VAL A 15 -2.29 5.91 5.36
N GLU A 16 -3.45 6.15 5.95
CA GLU A 16 -4.63 5.32 5.72
C GLU A 16 -5.28 5.63 4.37
N LEU A 17 -5.48 4.58 3.59
CA LEU A 17 -6.20 4.61 2.32
C LEU A 17 -7.57 3.97 2.51
N THR A 18 -8.63 4.66 2.10
CA THR A 18 -9.96 4.06 2.01
C THR A 18 -10.14 3.45 0.63
N ILE A 19 -10.45 2.16 0.59
CA ILE A 19 -10.67 1.47 -0.68
C ILE A 19 -12.06 1.83 -1.22
N LEU A 20 -12.13 2.07 -2.52
CA LEU A 20 -13.37 2.37 -3.22
C LEU A 20 -13.91 1.10 -3.89
N ASP A 21 -15.25 0.99 -3.96
CA ASP A 21 -15.89 -0.11 -4.68
C ASP A 21 -15.93 0.16 -6.19
N LEU A 22 -16.60 -0.71 -6.94
CA LEU A 22 -16.68 -0.61 -8.40
C LEU A 22 -17.44 0.65 -8.88
N ASP A 23 -18.23 1.24 -8.01
CA ASP A 23 -18.96 2.48 -8.31
C ASP A 23 -18.23 3.73 -7.78
N ASN A 24 -16.96 3.58 -7.39
CA ASN A 24 -16.11 4.63 -6.83
C ASN A 24 -16.65 5.19 -5.51
N LYS A 25 -17.38 4.38 -4.77
CA LYS A 25 -17.89 4.76 -3.44
C LYS A 25 -16.98 4.21 -2.34
N PRO A 26 -16.79 4.98 -1.26
CA PRO A 26 -15.98 4.51 -0.13
C PRO A 26 -16.55 3.24 0.49
N THR A 27 -15.67 2.31 0.82
CA THR A 27 -16.02 1.10 1.55
C THR A 27 -15.51 1.19 3.00
N ASP A 28 -15.76 0.15 3.79
CA ASP A 28 -15.23 0.05 5.16
C ASP A 28 -13.77 -0.37 5.19
N ILE A 29 -13.21 -0.70 4.03
CA ILE A 29 -11.83 -1.18 3.96
C ILE A 29 -10.86 0.00 4.07
N LYS A 30 -10.01 -0.05 5.11
CA LYS A 30 -8.95 0.92 5.36
C LYS A 30 -7.63 0.19 5.36
N ILE A 31 -6.70 0.63 4.52
CA ILE A 31 -5.37 0.02 4.43
C ILE A 31 -4.33 1.10 4.73
N LYS A 32 -3.44 0.81 5.66
CA LYS A 32 -2.37 1.74 6.02
C LYS A 32 -1.14 1.43 5.17
N VAL A 33 -0.68 2.44 4.43
CA VAL A 33 0.30 2.28 3.36
C VAL A 33 1.47 3.24 3.57
N LEU A 34 2.69 2.73 3.38
CA LEU A 34 3.91 3.54 3.35
C LEU A 34 4.08 4.17 1.97
N SER A 35 4.78 5.31 1.92
CA SER A 35 5.11 5.94 0.64
C SER A 35 6.16 5.15 -0.11
N PHE A 36 5.96 4.97 -1.40
CA PHE A 36 6.99 4.42 -2.29
C PHE A 36 8.22 5.34 -2.35
N HIS A 37 8.05 6.63 -2.14
CA HIS A 37 9.10 7.65 -2.26
C HIS A 37 9.91 7.87 -0.98
N GLY A 38 9.54 7.25 0.14
CA GLY A 38 10.24 7.39 1.40
C GLY A 38 11.41 6.43 1.53
N LYS A 39 12.14 6.52 2.65
CA LYS A 39 13.27 5.64 2.93
C LYS A 39 12.86 4.18 3.02
N LYS A 40 11.77 3.90 3.73
CA LYS A 40 11.26 2.54 3.86
C LYS A 40 10.76 1.99 2.53
N GLY A 41 10.11 2.82 1.73
CA GLY A 41 9.68 2.43 0.40
C GLY A 41 10.84 2.05 -0.48
N ARG A 42 11.93 2.79 -0.41
CA ARG A 42 13.16 2.49 -1.15
C ARG A 42 13.77 1.17 -0.70
N GLU A 43 13.82 0.91 0.61
CA GLU A 43 14.32 -0.36 1.14
C GLU A 43 13.50 -1.55 0.64
N VAL A 44 12.18 -1.43 0.68
CA VAL A 44 11.27 -2.47 0.20
C VAL A 44 11.53 -2.75 -1.28
N PHE A 45 11.64 -1.69 -2.08
CA PHE A 45 11.90 -1.81 -3.51
C PHE A 45 13.25 -2.49 -3.79
N MET A 46 14.31 -2.06 -3.11
CA MET A 46 15.64 -2.63 -3.30
C MET A 46 15.70 -4.10 -2.90
N ASN A 47 15.00 -4.49 -1.84
CA ASN A 47 14.93 -5.88 -1.43
C ASN A 47 14.19 -6.74 -2.46
N ALA A 48 13.12 -6.22 -3.03
CA ALA A 48 12.35 -6.94 -4.06
C ALA A 48 13.20 -7.13 -5.34
N VAL A 49 13.97 -6.12 -5.72
CA VAL A 49 14.85 -6.18 -6.89
C VAL A 49 15.96 -7.21 -6.71
N LYS A 50 16.54 -7.28 -5.49
CA LYS A 50 17.63 -8.24 -5.19
C LYS A 50 17.20 -9.69 -5.39
N GLU A 51 15.95 -10.00 -5.11
CA GLU A 51 15.44 -11.36 -5.22
C GLU A 51 15.21 -11.79 -6.68
N ASN A 52 15.14 -10.83 -7.60
CA ASN A 52 15.05 -11.06 -9.04
C ASN A 52 13.99 -12.08 -9.47
N LYS A 53 12.76 -11.91 -8.99
CA LYS A 53 11.64 -12.83 -9.25
C LYS A 53 10.78 -12.46 -10.46
N GLY A 54 11.21 -11.49 -11.26
CA GLY A 54 10.43 -10.95 -12.37
C GLY A 54 9.59 -9.74 -11.96
N ALA A 55 9.10 -9.00 -12.96
CA ALA A 55 8.44 -7.71 -12.74
C ALA A 55 7.15 -7.81 -11.93
N GLU A 56 6.29 -8.79 -12.26
CA GLU A 56 5.00 -8.94 -11.56
C GLU A 56 5.20 -9.32 -10.10
N GLN A 57 6.07 -10.28 -9.86
CA GLN A 57 6.34 -10.76 -8.50
C GLN A 57 7.02 -9.67 -7.67
N SER A 58 7.92 -8.91 -8.27
CA SER A 58 8.60 -7.80 -7.58
C SER A 58 7.62 -6.70 -7.20
N THR A 59 6.69 -6.35 -8.11
CA THR A 59 5.65 -5.35 -7.83
C THR A 59 4.77 -5.80 -6.68
N LEU A 60 4.35 -7.06 -6.68
CA LEU A 60 3.53 -7.63 -5.62
C LEU A 60 4.25 -7.55 -4.26
N GLU A 61 5.52 -7.94 -4.23
CA GLU A 61 6.31 -7.89 -3.00
C GLU A 61 6.51 -6.46 -2.49
N VAL A 62 6.67 -5.50 -3.40
CA VAL A 62 6.75 -4.09 -3.01
C VAL A 62 5.44 -3.66 -2.35
N MET A 63 4.30 -3.96 -2.96
CA MET A 63 3.00 -3.59 -2.39
C MET A 63 2.76 -4.22 -1.02
N VAL A 64 3.11 -5.49 -0.86
CA VAL A 64 3.01 -6.18 0.43
C VAL A 64 3.91 -5.50 1.45
N GLY A 65 5.14 -5.20 1.08
CA GLY A 65 6.12 -4.56 1.96
C GLY A 65 5.74 -3.13 2.36
N LEU A 66 4.96 -2.43 1.52
CA LEU A 66 4.48 -1.08 1.82
C LEU A 66 3.21 -1.08 2.66
N THR A 67 2.56 -2.23 2.85
CA THR A 67 1.34 -2.33 3.65
C THR A 67 1.70 -2.56 5.11
N VAL A 68 1.21 -1.68 6.00
CA VAL A 68 1.48 -1.74 7.44
C VAL A 68 0.38 -2.49 8.18
N GLY A 69 -0.85 -2.36 7.71
CA GLY A 69 -1.98 -3.00 8.35
C GLY A 69 -3.27 -2.62 7.65
N TRP A 70 -4.37 -3.20 8.09
CA TRP A 70 -5.69 -2.86 7.56
C TRP A 70 -6.79 -3.11 8.57
N SER A 71 -8.00 -2.65 8.23
CA SER A 71 -9.24 -2.95 8.94
C SER A 71 -10.38 -3.03 7.94
N GLY A 72 -11.46 -3.69 8.33
CA GLY A 72 -12.67 -3.74 7.52
C GLY A 72 -12.64 -4.71 6.35
N ILE A 73 -11.62 -5.57 6.24
CA ILE A 73 -11.56 -6.58 5.19
C ILE A 73 -12.21 -7.85 5.70
N SER A 74 -13.22 -8.34 4.97
CA SER A 74 -13.79 -9.65 5.22
C SER A 74 -13.97 -10.41 3.92
N GLU A 75 -13.99 -11.74 4.03
CA GLU A 75 -14.20 -12.63 2.91
C GLU A 75 -15.13 -13.75 3.37
N ASN A 76 -16.22 -13.94 2.65
CA ASN A 76 -17.22 -14.97 2.99
C ASN A 76 -17.73 -14.84 4.44
N GLY A 77 -17.91 -13.59 4.89
CA GLY A 77 -18.44 -13.29 6.23
C GLY A 77 -17.41 -13.35 7.36
N LYS A 78 -16.16 -13.66 7.07
CA LYS A 78 -15.09 -13.69 8.07
C LYS A 78 -14.17 -12.50 7.92
N GLU A 79 -13.93 -11.81 9.03
CA GLU A 79 -12.95 -10.73 9.07
C GLU A 79 -11.54 -11.29 8.91
N LEU A 80 -10.75 -10.67 8.04
CA LEU A 80 -9.38 -11.08 7.79
C LEU A 80 -8.43 -10.16 8.54
N LYS A 81 -7.58 -10.75 9.38
CA LYS A 81 -6.53 -10.01 10.07
C LYS A 81 -5.35 -9.80 9.14
N PHE A 82 -4.71 -8.65 9.28
CA PHE A 82 -3.53 -8.35 8.48
C PHE A 82 -2.37 -9.29 8.82
N SER A 83 -1.73 -9.80 7.77
CA SER A 83 -0.41 -10.39 7.80
C SER A 83 0.20 -10.22 6.41
N PRO A 84 1.54 -10.27 6.27
CA PRO A 84 2.16 -10.20 4.95
C PRO A 84 1.66 -11.28 4.00
N ASP A 85 1.46 -12.50 4.48
CA ASP A 85 0.95 -13.61 3.67
C ASP A 85 -0.49 -13.35 3.19
N GLU A 86 -1.35 -12.83 4.09
CA GLU A 86 -2.71 -12.47 3.71
C GLU A 86 -2.72 -11.31 2.72
N ALA A 87 -1.86 -10.31 2.91
CA ALA A 87 -1.75 -9.19 1.99
C ALA A 87 -1.38 -9.68 0.59
N LYS A 88 -0.42 -10.58 0.50
CA LYS A 88 -0.01 -11.17 -0.78
C LYS A 88 -1.19 -11.88 -1.44
N ARG A 89 -1.91 -12.70 -0.70
CA ARG A 89 -3.06 -13.44 -1.22
C ARG A 89 -4.16 -12.49 -1.72
N ILE A 90 -4.49 -11.47 -0.92
CA ILE A 90 -5.54 -10.49 -1.25
C ILE A 90 -5.17 -9.70 -2.50
N TYR A 91 -3.93 -9.24 -2.61
CA TYR A 91 -3.50 -8.46 -3.77
C TYR A 91 -3.43 -9.31 -5.05
N GLU A 92 -3.09 -10.60 -4.93
CA GLU A 92 -3.11 -11.51 -6.07
C GLU A 92 -4.56 -11.83 -6.52
N THR A 93 -5.45 -12.01 -5.55
CA THR A 93 -6.83 -12.45 -5.82
C THR A 93 -7.72 -11.28 -6.24
N TYR A 94 -7.49 -10.09 -5.70
CA TYR A 94 -8.35 -8.90 -5.89
C TYR A 94 -7.55 -7.75 -6.49
N PRO A 95 -7.26 -7.78 -7.79
CA PRO A 95 -6.39 -6.78 -8.42
C PRO A 95 -6.92 -5.35 -8.34
N LEU A 96 -8.23 -5.16 -8.18
CA LEU A 96 -8.79 -3.82 -8.02
C LEU A 96 -8.36 -3.17 -6.72
N ILE A 97 -8.18 -3.98 -5.66
CA ILE A 97 -7.66 -3.49 -4.38
C ILE A 97 -6.17 -3.18 -4.53
N ALA A 98 -5.42 -4.11 -5.13
CA ALA A 98 -3.98 -3.94 -5.35
C ALA A 98 -3.67 -2.67 -6.15
N ASN A 99 -4.45 -2.38 -7.19
CA ASN A 99 -4.24 -1.19 -8.03
C ASN A 99 -4.44 0.10 -7.23
N GLN A 100 -5.41 0.14 -6.32
CA GLN A 100 -5.64 1.32 -5.49
C GLN A 100 -4.49 1.55 -4.52
N VAL A 101 -3.96 0.48 -3.93
CA VAL A 101 -2.80 0.55 -3.03
C VAL A 101 -1.57 1.06 -3.78
N GLU A 102 -1.31 0.51 -4.96
CA GLU A 102 -0.16 0.90 -5.79
C GLU A 102 -0.21 2.38 -6.16
N ARG A 103 -1.35 2.84 -6.68
CA ARG A 103 -1.52 4.25 -7.07
C ARG A 103 -1.38 5.19 -5.89
N PHE A 104 -1.91 4.79 -4.75
CA PHE A 104 -1.83 5.60 -3.53
C PHE A 104 -0.38 5.73 -3.06
N ALA A 105 0.36 4.63 -3.04
CA ALA A 105 1.76 4.61 -2.59
C ALA A 105 2.68 5.40 -3.51
N GLU A 106 2.39 5.42 -4.81
CA GLU A 106 3.18 6.12 -5.82
C GLU A 106 2.97 7.63 -5.82
N ASN A 107 1.85 8.11 -5.30
CA ASN A 107 1.51 9.53 -5.29
C ASN A 107 2.02 10.18 -4.01
N ALA A 108 3.15 10.88 -4.12
CA ALA A 108 3.77 11.56 -2.97
C ALA A 108 2.84 12.55 -2.28
N ARG A 109 1.89 13.13 -3.00
CA ARG A 109 0.92 14.08 -2.46
C ARG A 109 0.10 13.48 -1.32
N ASN A 110 -0.15 12.17 -1.34
CA ASN A 110 -0.90 11.49 -0.29
C ASN A 110 -0.17 11.47 1.05
N PHE A 111 1.12 11.77 1.06
CA PHE A 111 1.98 11.66 2.23
C PHE A 111 2.53 13.01 2.70
N LEU A 112 2.07 14.10 2.09
CA LEU A 112 2.47 15.43 2.54
C LEU A 112 2.02 15.67 3.96
N LYS A 113 2.94 16.14 4.78
CA LYS A 113 2.66 16.48 6.16
C LYS A 113 1.90 17.80 6.21
N LYS A 114 0.75 17.78 6.86
CA LYS A 114 -0.10 18.97 6.99
C LYS A 114 0.22 19.75 8.27
#